data_c7b5924abda474ed612bb09797d19615
#
_entry.id   c7b5924abda474ed612bb09797d19615
#
_cell.length_a   1.000
_cell.length_b   1.000
_cell.length_c   1.000
_cell.angle_alpha   90.00
_cell.angle_beta   90.00
_cell.angle_gamma   90.00
#
_symmetry.space_group_name_H-M   'P 1'
#
loop_
_entity.id
_entity.type
_entity.pdbx_description
1 polymer ?
#
loop_
_entity_poly.entity_id
_entity_poly.type
_entity_poly.pdbx_seq_one_letter_code
_entity_poly.pdbx_strand_id
1 'polypeptide(L)'
;MRQTTLRSLLAAILACAAGATHADVRMAAIFKPHMVLQRDLPIPIWGWAEPGEAVTVTVAEQTKGAMAGKNGAWRVALAPMPAGGPHTLTAKGNNAVTCDDVLIGDVWLCSGQSNMAMNVRGSNNAAEEAKAAAYPQIRMATLPRQAAQTPQKDCALRAWNVCSPETVPGFSATAYFFGRHLHKRLNVPIGLINASWGGTCVEAWTPVEALEAIPSGRELIEQYRRKAEAYDADAAEAAYKRRLEGWEKRRKAAKEAGKRPPRKP
;
A
#
# COMPACT_ATOMS: atom_id res chain seq x y z
N MET A 1 61.84 -1.82 -57.26
CA MET A 1 60.42 -1.35 -57.29
C MET A 1 59.55 -2.37 -56.53
N ARG A 2 59.23 -2.16 -55.28
CA ARG A 2 58.14 -2.82 -54.55
C ARG A 2 57.67 -1.84 -53.50
N GLN A 3 56.50 -1.29 -53.74
CA GLN A 3 55.75 -0.47 -52.77
C GLN A 3 55.11 -1.36 -51.74
N THR A 4 55.46 -1.18 -50.48
CA THR A 4 54.75 -1.82 -49.34
C THR A 4 53.84 -0.76 -48.73
N THR A 5 52.53 -0.96 -48.94
CA THR A 5 51.47 -0.17 -48.37
C THR A 5 51.27 -0.54 -46.88
N LEU A 6 51.50 0.44 -46.02
CA LEU A 6 51.27 0.35 -44.59
C LEU A 6 49.76 0.54 -44.33
N ARG A 7 49.06 -0.50 -43.94
CA ARG A 7 47.66 -0.42 -43.52
C ARG A 7 47.64 -0.11 -42.02
N SER A 8 47.30 1.11 -41.68
CA SER A 8 47.04 1.54 -40.30
C SER A 8 45.70 0.96 -39.84
N LEU A 9 45.70 0.05 -38.88
CA LEU A 9 44.52 -0.38 -38.15
C LEU A 9 44.20 0.70 -37.09
N LEU A 10 43.16 1.50 -37.32
CA LEU A 10 42.54 2.33 -36.31
C LEU A 10 41.54 1.44 -35.55
N ALA A 11 41.92 0.94 -34.38
CA ALA A 11 40.99 0.30 -33.43
C ALA A 11 40.21 1.41 -32.73
N ALA A 12 38.96 1.60 -33.13
CA ALA A 12 38.02 2.44 -32.42
C ALA A 12 37.56 1.71 -31.15
N ILE A 13 38.10 2.12 -30.01
CA ILE A 13 37.60 1.70 -28.69
C ILE A 13 36.28 2.44 -28.47
N LEU A 14 35.15 1.76 -28.73
CA LEU A 14 33.85 2.22 -28.35
C LEU A 14 33.70 2.00 -26.83
N ALA A 15 34.04 3.02 -26.04
CA ALA A 15 33.73 3.05 -24.61
C ALA A 15 32.19 3.15 -24.50
N CYS A 16 31.53 2.01 -24.33
CA CYS A 16 30.16 1.97 -23.79
C CYS A 16 30.21 2.57 -22.38
N ALA A 17 29.97 3.86 -22.27
CA ALA A 17 29.55 4.45 -21.01
C ALA A 17 28.19 3.82 -20.69
N ALA A 18 28.20 2.70 -19.96
CA ALA A 18 27.03 2.22 -19.27
C ALA A 18 26.62 3.34 -18.29
N GLY A 19 25.68 4.18 -18.69
CA GLY A 19 25.09 5.15 -17.81
C GLY A 19 24.55 4.36 -16.61
N ALA A 20 25.22 4.49 -15.46
CA ALA A 20 24.72 3.97 -14.22
C ALA A 20 23.33 4.60 -14.03
N THR A 21 22.26 3.82 -14.21
CA THR A 21 20.92 4.24 -13.82
C THR A 21 20.94 4.29 -12.30
N HIS A 22 21.26 5.47 -11.76
CA HIS A 22 21.18 5.69 -10.33
C HIS A 22 19.72 5.47 -9.90
N ALA A 23 19.50 4.59 -8.95
CA ALA A 23 18.18 4.40 -8.38
C ALA A 23 17.89 5.60 -7.47
N ASP A 24 16.98 6.47 -7.89
CA ASP A 24 16.55 7.63 -7.13
C ASP A 24 16.07 7.25 -5.72
N VAL A 25 16.33 8.12 -4.74
CA VAL A 25 15.75 7.97 -3.41
C VAL A 25 14.23 7.91 -3.51
N ARG A 26 13.64 6.93 -2.88
CA ARG A 26 12.18 6.78 -2.74
C ARG A 26 11.80 6.41 -1.32
N MET A 27 10.70 6.94 -0.85
CA MET A 27 10.07 6.52 0.41
C MET A 27 9.16 5.32 0.18
N ALA A 28 8.90 4.53 1.24
CA ALA A 28 7.88 3.49 1.20
C ALA A 28 6.50 4.08 0.85
N ALA A 29 5.68 3.30 0.16
CA ALA A 29 4.42 3.79 -0.42
C ALA A 29 3.39 4.28 0.62
N ILE A 30 3.59 3.98 1.90
CA ILE A 30 2.77 4.51 2.99
C ILE A 30 2.98 6.01 3.20
N PHE A 31 4.18 6.54 2.85
CA PHE A 31 4.50 7.96 2.95
C PHE A 31 4.02 8.69 1.70
N LYS A 32 2.93 9.42 1.85
CA LYS A 32 2.28 10.20 0.80
C LYS A 32 1.79 11.54 1.37
N PRO A 33 1.51 12.53 0.53
CA PRO A 33 0.80 13.73 0.97
C PRO A 33 -0.47 13.40 1.74
N HIS A 34 -0.85 14.26 2.66
CA HIS A 34 -2.03 14.14 3.54
C HIS A 34 -1.95 13.02 4.60
N MET A 35 -0.82 12.33 4.78
CA MET A 35 -0.69 11.29 5.80
C MET A 35 -0.71 11.85 7.22
N VAL A 36 -0.93 10.96 8.19
CA VAL A 36 -0.68 11.22 9.61
C VAL A 36 0.49 10.35 10.06
N LEU A 37 1.45 10.93 10.77
CA LEU A 37 2.52 10.23 11.47
C LEU A 37 2.17 10.10 12.95
N GLN A 38 2.58 8.99 13.58
CA GLN A 38 2.25 8.72 14.98
C GLN A 38 2.93 9.73 15.92
N ARG A 39 2.11 10.39 16.76
CA ARG A 39 2.59 11.30 17.81
C ARG A 39 3.20 10.56 18.99
N ASP A 40 3.96 11.30 19.81
CA ASP A 40 4.49 10.91 21.14
C ASP A 40 5.37 9.64 21.16
N LEU A 41 5.70 9.10 19.98
CA LEU A 41 6.59 7.95 19.78
C LEU A 41 7.68 8.30 18.76
N PRO A 42 8.85 7.63 18.78
CA PRO A 42 9.82 7.75 17.70
C PRO A 42 9.17 7.48 16.33
N ILE A 43 9.39 8.38 15.37
CA ILE A 43 8.74 8.33 14.06
C ILE A 43 9.68 7.65 13.06
N PRO A 44 9.45 6.38 12.69
CA PRO A 44 10.25 5.69 11.69
C PRO A 44 9.88 6.16 10.29
N ILE A 45 10.88 6.57 9.51
CA ILE A 45 10.77 6.86 8.08
C ILE A 45 11.75 5.95 7.35
N TRP A 46 11.30 5.31 6.25
CA TRP A 46 12.13 4.37 5.51
C TRP A 46 11.80 4.37 4.02
N GLY A 47 12.72 3.79 3.27
CA GLY A 47 12.59 3.66 1.83
C GLY A 47 13.77 2.97 1.19
N TRP A 48 14.04 3.29 -0.05
CA TRP A 48 15.13 2.73 -0.83
C TRP A 48 15.83 3.82 -1.62
N ALA A 49 17.12 3.59 -1.87
CA ALA A 49 18.03 4.45 -2.63
C ALA A 49 19.14 3.57 -3.24
N GLU A 50 20.12 4.14 -3.93
CA GLU A 50 21.33 3.42 -4.34
C GLU A 50 22.04 2.83 -3.12
N PRO A 51 22.58 1.60 -3.21
CA PRO A 51 23.43 1.07 -2.15
C PRO A 51 24.60 2.02 -1.84
N GLY A 52 24.72 2.39 -0.56
CA GLY A 52 25.73 3.34 -0.10
C GLY A 52 25.36 4.82 -0.27
N GLU A 53 24.20 5.15 -0.80
CA GLU A 53 23.72 6.53 -0.89
C GLU A 53 23.39 7.11 0.48
N ALA A 54 23.84 8.33 0.74
CA ALA A 54 23.48 9.08 1.94
C ALA A 54 22.10 9.72 1.76
N VAL A 55 21.15 9.35 2.61
CA VAL A 55 19.78 9.88 2.60
C VAL A 55 19.57 10.74 3.85
N THR A 56 19.06 11.95 3.66
CA THR A 56 18.67 12.87 4.73
C THR A 56 17.16 13.03 4.75
N VAL A 57 16.53 12.85 5.91
CA VAL A 57 15.10 13.04 6.12
C VAL A 57 14.86 14.25 7.02
N THR A 58 13.96 15.13 6.58
CA THR A 58 13.58 16.35 7.31
C THR A 58 12.07 16.41 7.53
N VAL A 59 11.63 16.69 8.75
CA VAL A 59 10.25 17.02 9.12
C VAL A 59 10.30 18.14 10.15
N ALA A 60 9.60 19.25 9.91
CA ALA A 60 9.67 20.43 10.76
C ALA A 60 11.14 20.84 11.00
N GLU A 61 11.57 20.93 12.26
CA GLU A 61 12.95 21.30 12.62
C GLU A 61 13.88 20.09 12.78
N GLN A 62 13.37 18.86 12.60
CA GLN A 62 14.17 17.66 12.74
C GLN A 62 14.80 17.23 11.43
N THR A 63 16.10 16.91 11.48
CA THR A 63 16.85 16.35 10.36
C THR A 63 17.62 15.12 10.82
N LYS A 64 17.49 14.00 10.11
CA LYS A 64 18.22 12.74 10.39
C LYS A 64 18.75 12.15 9.09
N GLY A 65 19.97 11.61 9.16
CA GLY A 65 20.62 10.93 8.03
C GLY A 65 20.71 9.41 8.23
N ALA A 66 20.75 8.69 7.13
CA ALA A 66 21.09 7.27 7.07
C ALA A 66 21.81 6.96 5.77
N MET A 67 22.63 5.89 5.78
CA MET A 67 23.21 5.32 4.55
C MET A 67 22.34 4.17 4.08
N ALA A 68 22.02 4.12 2.80
CA ALA A 68 21.35 2.98 2.18
C ALA A 68 22.24 1.74 2.26
N GLY A 69 21.70 0.64 2.75
CA GLY A 69 22.40 -0.63 2.89
C GLY A 69 22.70 -1.27 1.52
N LYS A 70 23.37 -2.43 1.53
CA LYS A 70 23.70 -3.21 0.31
C LYS A 70 22.49 -3.58 -0.54
N ASN A 71 21.29 -3.67 0.07
CA ASN A 71 20.02 -3.93 -0.61
C ASN A 71 19.24 -2.65 -0.96
N GLY A 72 19.89 -1.49 -0.87
CA GLY A 72 19.34 -0.17 -1.12
C GLY A 72 18.39 0.35 -0.01
N ALA A 73 18.05 -0.44 1.01
CA ALA A 73 17.13 -0.02 2.05
C ALA A 73 17.78 0.99 3.01
N TRP A 74 17.05 2.05 3.35
CA TRP A 74 17.43 3.02 4.37
C TRP A 74 16.29 3.21 5.37
N ARG A 75 16.64 3.62 6.60
CA ARG A 75 15.69 3.93 7.67
C ARG A 75 16.28 4.95 8.62
N VAL A 76 15.47 5.91 9.03
CA VAL A 76 15.74 6.83 10.13
C VAL A 76 14.64 6.74 11.18
N ALA A 77 14.92 7.18 12.38
CA ALA A 77 13.91 7.42 13.44
C ALA A 77 14.03 8.87 13.88
N LEU A 78 13.00 9.66 13.60
CA LEU A 78 12.87 11.01 14.14
C LEU A 78 12.46 10.94 15.61
N ALA A 79 12.77 11.98 16.38
CA ALA A 79 12.30 12.09 17.75
C ALA A 79 10.77 12.21 17.82
N PRO A 80 10.15 11.82 18.96
CA PRO A 80 8.73 12.02 19.17
C PRO A 80 8.31 13.47 18.94
N MET A 81 7.14 13.66 18.35
CA MET A 81 6.53 14.97 18.13
C MET A 81 5.13 15.01 18.77
N PRO A 82 4.69 16.16 19.32
CA PRO A 82 3.32 16.33 19.75
C PRO A 82 2.38 16.39 18.56
N ALA A 83 1.06 16.22 18.81
CA ALA A 83 0.03 16.39 17.78
C ALA A 83 0.09 17.78 17.17
N GLY A 84 -0.04 17.87 15.85
CA GLY A 84 0.02 19.15 15.14
C GLY A 84 0.21 19.02 13.63
N GLY A 85 0.65 20.10 13.02
CA GLY A 85 0.83 20.23 11.57
C GLY A 85 -0.11 21.27 10.96
N PRO A 86 -0.12 21.39 9.61
CA PRO A 86 0.59 20.55 8.65
C PRO A 86 2.12 20.78 8.60
N HIS A 87 2.85 19.74 8.31
CA HIS A 87 4.28 19.75 8.06
C HIS A 87 4.59 19.22 6.66
N THR A 88 5.82 19.45 6.21
CA THR A 88 6.39 18.82 5.01
C THR A 88 7.42 17.79 5.42
N LEU A 89 7.30 16.56 4.93
CA LEU A 89 8.31 15.50 5.03
C LEU A 89 9.13 15.49 3.73
N THR A 90 10.45 15.59 3.83
CA THR A 90 11.37 15.47 2.69
C THR A 90 12.39 14.37 2.95
N ALA A 91 12.59 13.48 1.98
CA ALA A 91 13.72 12.57 1.91
C ALA A 91 14.62 13.00 0.74
N LYS A 92 15.88 13.33 1.01
CA LYS A 92 16.84 13.84 0.05
C LYS A 92 18.06 12.92 -0.01
N GLY A 93 18.38 12.45 -1.18
CA GLY A 93 19.63 11.83 -1.58
C GLY A 93 20.15 12.49 -2.85
N ASN A 94 20.41 11.72 -3.90
CA ASN A 94 20.74 12.26 -5.23
C ASN A 94 19.57 13.05 -5.85
N ASN A 95 18.34 12.65 -5.56
CA ASN A 95 17.09 13.38 -5.81
C ASN A 95 16.43 13.76 -4.48
N ALA A 96 15.27 14.39 -4.55
CA ALA A 96 14.43 14.66 -3.37
C ALA A 96 12.98 14.23 -3.61
N VAL A 97 12.38 13.60 -2.60
CA VAL A 97 10.96 13.25 -2.57
C VAL A 97 10.30 13.95 -1.40
N THR A 98 9.22 14.66 -1.67
CA THR A 98 8.50 15.47 -0.69
C THR A 98 7.06 15.02 -0.54
N CYS A 99 6.58 15.00 0.69
CA CYS A 99 5.18 14.79 1.04
C CYS A 99 4.70 16.02 1.83
N ASP A 100 3.76 16.74 1.28
CA ASP A 100 3.17 17.92 1.91
C ASP A 100 1.92 17.56 2.72
N ASP A 101 1.46 18.51 3.55
CA ASP A 101 0.26 18.38 4.37
C ASP A 101 0.30 17.14 5.27
N VAL A 102 1.44 16.91 5.91
CA VAL A 102 1.65 15.83 6.88
C VAL A 102 1.19 16.29 8.27
N LEU A 103 0.32 15.53 8.90
CA LEU A 103 -0.12 15.78 10.26
C LEU A 103 0.60 14.83 11.24
N ILE A 104 0.74 15.25 12.48
CA ILE A 104 1.18 14.42 13.60
C ILE A 104 -0.04 14.15 14.48
N GLY A 105 -0.36 12.88 14.72
CA GLY A 105 -1.57 12.48 15.44
C GLY A 105 -1.59 11.00 15.79
N ASP A 106 -2.77 10.45 16.05
CA ASP A 106 -2.92 9.02 16.33
C ASP A 106 -3.16 8.24 15.04
N VAL A 107 -2.37 7.21 14.79
CA VAL A 107 -2.48 6.35 13.60
C VAL A 107 -3.04 4.98 13.99
N TRP A 108 -4.11 4.56 13.32
CA TRP A 108 -4.81 3.31 13.56
C TRP A 108 -4.83 2.42 12.34
N LEU A 109 -4.35 1.17 12.49
CA LEU A 109 -4.51 0.13 11.50
C LEU A 109 -5.85 -0.57 11.70
N CYS A 110 -6.76 -0.38 10.75
CA CYS A 110 -8.12 -0.90 10.74
C CYS A 110 -8.18 -2.16 9.88
N SER A 111 -7.88 -3.31 10.47
CA SER A 111 -7.80 -4.61 9.77
C SER A 111 -9.02 -5.48 10.05
N GLY A 112 -9.23 -6.48 9.20
CA GLY A 112 -10.28 -7.48 9.34
C GLY A 112 -10.97 -7.83 8.02
N GLN A 113 -12.17 -8.38 8.14
CA GLN A 113 -12.89 -8.85 6.95
C GLN A 113 -14.17 -8.01 6.66
N SER A 114 -15.33 -8.61 6.38
CA SER A 114 -16.53 -7.92 5.83
C SER A 114 -17.04 -6.76 6.67
N ASN A 115 -17.06 -6.84 8.00
CA ASN A 115 -17.54 -5.74 8.84
C ASN A 115 -16.59 -4.53 8.80
N MET A 116 -15.27 -4.75 8.78
CA MET A 116 -14.31 -3.68 8.59
C MET A 116 -14.32 -3.17 7.14
N ALA A 117 -14.58 -4.03 6.15
CA ALA A 117 -14.62 -3.67 4.74
C ALA A 117 -15.92 -2.96 4.32
N MET A 118 -16.99 -3.00 5.13
CA MET A 118 -18.24 -2.28 4.86
C MET A 118 -17.97 -0.78 4.83
N ASN A 119 -18.39 -0.12 3.75
CA ASN A 119 -18.16 1.31 3.59
C ASN A 119 -19.33 2.16 4.12
N VAL A 120 -19.09 3.45 4.33
CA VAL A 120 -20.06 4.39 4.89
C VAL A 120 -21.36 4.45 4.06
N ARG A 121 -21.28 4.33 2.72
CA ARG A 121 -22.48 4.31 1.87
C ARG A 121 -23.42 3.13 2.15
N GLY A 122 -22.96 2.08 2.82
CA GLY A 122 -23.75 0.95 3.26
C GLY A 122 -24.25 1.05 4.70
N SER A 123 -23.98 2.14 5.42
CA SER A 123 -24.46 2.35 6.80
C SER A 123 -25.82 3.01 6.83
N ASN A 124 -26.44 3.05 8.03
CA ASN A 124 -27.65 3.83 8.23
C ASN A 124 -27.37 5.33 8.07
N ASN A 125 -28.32 6.08 7.51
CA ASN A 125 -28.24 7.53 7.28
C ASN A 125 -26.98 7.95 6.51
N ALA A 126 -26.55 7.12 5.56
CA ALA A 126 -25.28 7.27 4.85
C ALA A 126 -25.15 8.63 4.13
N ALA A 127 -26.24 9.16 3.58
CA ALA A 127 -26.24 10.43 2.86
C ALA A 127 -26.02 11.62 3.81
N GLU A 128 -26.71 11.64 4.94
CA GLU A 128 -26.59 12.67 5.99
C GLU A 128 -25.20 12.60 6.62
N GLU A 129 -24.73 11.39 6.90
CA GLU A 129 -23.41 11.16 7.46
C GLU A 129 -22.29 11.63 6.52
N ALA A 130 -22.40 11.31 5.23
CA ALA A 130 -21.46 11.77 4.23
C ALA A 130 -21.47 13.31 4.12
N LYS A 131 -22.64 13.94 4.06
CA LYS A 131 -22.79 15.39 4.00
C LYS A 131 -22.15 16.10 5.21
N ALA A 132 -22.20 15.47 6.39
CA ALA A 132 -21.64 16.01 7.63
C ALA A 132 -20.13 15.70 7.81
N ALA A 133 -19.51 14.94 6.92
CA ALA A 133 -18.14 14.44 7.08
C ALA A 133 -17.05 15.44 6.67
N ALA A 134 -17.09 16.65 7.19
CA ALA A 134 -16.07 17.67 7.01
C ALA A 134 -15.07 17.65 8.18
N TYR A 135 -14.15 16.68 8.17
CA TYR A 135 -13.13 16.51 9.22
C TYR A 135 -11.72 16.55 8.61
N PRO A 136 -11.15 17.74 8.33
CA PRO A 136 -9.87 17.83 7.62
C PRO A 136 -8.67 17.25 8.40
N GLN A 137 -8.81 17.06 9.70
CA GLN A 137 -7.78 16.39 10.51
C GLN A 137 -7.95 14.87 10.61
N ILE A 138 -8.99 14.29 10.01
CA ILE A 138 -9.07 12.83 9.81
C ILE A 138 -8.55 12.51 8.43
N ARG A 139 -7.59 11.61 8.36
CA ARG A 139 -6.95 11.19 7.13
C ARG A 139 -7.15 9.69 6.92
N MET A 140 -7.50 9.30 5.71
CA MET A 140 -7.97 7.96 5.38
C MET A 140 -7.14 7.35 4.27
N ALA A 141 -6.53 6.21 4.52
CA ALA A 141 -5.81 5.41 3.55
C ALA A 141 -6.46 4.03 3.41
N THR A 142 -6.61 3.53 2.20
CA THR A 142 -7.07 2.15 1.96
C THR A 142 -6.00 1.39 1.20
N LEU A 143 -5.48 0.32 1.82
CA LEU A 143 -4.54 -0.58 1.19
C LEU A 143 -5.24 -1.41 0.10
N PRO A 144 -4.62 -1.62 -1.06
CA PRO A 144 -5.16 -2.51 -2.08
C PRO A 144 -5.17 -3.96 -1.56
N ARG A 145 -6.17 -4.71 -1.97
CA ARG A 145 -6.27 -6.14 -1.66
C ARG A 145 -5.28 -6.91 -2.52
N GLN A 146 -4.22 -7.37 -1.90
CA GLN A 146 -3.15 -8.10 -2.57
C GLN A 146 -2.77 -9.31 -1.73
N ALA A 147 -2.99 -10.50 -2.28
CA ALA A 147 -2.50 -11.74 -1.70
C ALA A 147 -1.01 -11.90 -2.05
N ALA A 148 -0.22 -12.37 -1.10
CA ALA A 148 1.19 -12.67 -1.29
C ALA A 148 1.56 -13.92 -0.49
N GLN A 149 2.47 -14.74 -1.03
CA GLN A 149 2.97 -15.94 -0.34
C GLN A 149 4.03 -15.65 0.71
N THR A 150 4.64 -14.45 0.63
CA THR A 150 5.69 -14.01 1.55
C THR A 150 5.39 -12.59 2.02
N PRO A 151 5.84 -12.20 3.22
CA PRO A 151 5.72 -10.82 3.70
C PRO A 151 6.32 -9.82 2.70
N GLN A 152 5.56 -8.79 2.38
CA GLN A 152 5.99 -7.76 1.45
C GLN A 152 6.71 -6.64 2.20
N LYS A 153 7.78 -6.10 1.60
CA LYS A 153 8.59 -5.03 2.19
C LYS A 153 7.93 -3.64 2.04
N ASP A 154 6.97 -3.52 1.14
CA ASP A 154 6.24 -2.28 0.86
C ASP A 154 4.77 -2.60 0.58
N CYS A 155 3.90 -1.60 0.69
CA CYS A 155 2.50 -1.68 0.32
C CYS A 155 2.27 -0.90 -0.99
N ALA A 156 1.19 -1.21 -1.69
CA ALA A 156 0.83 -0.49 -2.92
C ALA A 156 -0.18 0.64 -2.63
N LEU A 157 0.00 1.39 -1.54
CA LEU A 157 -0.89 2.51 -1.20
C LEU A 157 -0.82 3.58 -2.29
N ARG A 158 -1.99 4.00 -2.79
CA ARG A 158 -2.09 5.03 -3.82
C ARG A 158 -2.09 6.44 -3.24
N ALA A 159 -2.89 6.68 -2.20
CA ALA A 159 -3.04 7.99 -1.58
C ALA A 159 -3.60 7.90 -0.17
N TRP A 160 -3.34 8.93 0.61
CA TRP A 160 -4.15 9.31 1.76
C TRP A 160 -5.18 10.34 1.31
N ASN A 161 -6.40 10.22 1.81
CA ASN A 161 -7.49 11.13 1.51
C ASN A 161 -7.85 11.93 2.76
N VAL A 162 -8.09 13.21 2.59
CA VAL A 162 -8.71 14.04 3.62
C VAL A 162 -10.17 13.60 3.78
N CYS A 163 -10.66 13.49 5.01
CA CYS A 163 -12.05 13.14 5.26
C CYS A 163 -12.97 14.27 4.85
N SER A 164 -13.78 14.03 3.82
CA SER A 164 -14.73 14.98 3.24
C SER A 164 -16.01 14.25 2.81
N PRO A 165 -17.08 15.00 2.48
CA PRO A 165 -18.29 14.43 1.91
C PRO A 165 -18.06 13.55 0.67
N GLU A 166 -17.04 13.86 -0.12
CA GLU A 166 -16.71 13.15 -1.37
C GLU A 166 -15.92 11.88 -1.10
N THR A 167 -15.04 11.87 -0.09
CA THR A 167 -14.09 10.77 0.16
C THR A 167 -14.63 9.71 1.13
N VAL A 168 -15.41 10.13 2.13
CA VAL A 168 -15.91 9.23 3.19
C VAL A 168 -16.87 8.14 2.71
N PRO A 169 -17.75 8.33 1.69
CA PRO A 169 -18.72 7.30 1.31
C PRO A 169 -18.10 5.96 0.90
N GLY A 170 -16.91 5.99 0.34
CA GLY A 170 -16.16 4.80 -0.09
C GLY A 170 -15.25 4.20 0.97
N PHE A 171 -15.06 4.86 2.10
CA PHE A 171 -14.18 4.41 3.17
C PHE A 171 -14.89 3.46 4.13
N SER A 172 -14.12 2.69 4.92
CA SER A 172 -14.63 1.80 5.97
C SER A 172 -15.51 2.56 6.96
N ALA A 173 -16.76 2.14 7.13
CA ALA A 173 -17.68 2.73 8.10
C ALA A 173 -17.19 2.53 9.53
N THR A 174 -16.77 1.30 9.87
CA THR A 174 -16.25 0.98 11.21
C THR A 174 -15.04 1.84 11.56
N ALA A 175 -14.07 1.96 10.64
CA ALA A 175 -12.89 2.79 10.84
C ALA A 175 -13.26 4.29 10.95
N TYR A 176 -14.13 4.77 10.07
CA TYR A 176 -14.55 6.18 10.07
C TYR A 176 -15.28 6.58 11.36
N PHE A 177 -16.29 5.82 11.79
CA PHE A 177 -17.03 6.14 13.00
C PHE A 177 -16.14 6.08 14.25
N PHE A 178 -15.25 5.11 14.31
CA PHE A 178 -14.22 5.01 15.36
C PHE A 178 -13.29 6.23 15.35
N GLY A 179 -12.67 6.52 14.22
CA GLY A 179 -11.74 7.65 14.10
C GLY A 179 -12.40 9.00 14.35
N ARG A 180 -13.64 9.20 13.86
CA ARG A 180 -14.43 10.39 14.15
C ARG A 180 -14.72 10.56 15.64
N HIS A 181 -15.06 9.46 16.34
CA HIS A 181 -15.28 9.49 17.79
C HIS A 181 -14.02 9.92 18.52
N LEU A 182 -12.87 9.31 18.20
CA LEU A 182 -11.58 9.68 18.79
C LEU A 182 -11.21 11.13 18.51
N HIS A 183 -11.32 11.58 17.26
CA HIS A 183 -11.02 12.96 16.89
C HIS A 183 -11.84 13.97 17.72
N LYS A 184 -13.15 13.74 17.85
CA LYS A 184 -14.03 14.60 18.66
C LYS A 184 -13.70 14.58 20.14
N ARG A 185 -13.19 13.48 20.68
CA ARG A 185 -12.89 13.33 22.12
C ARG A 185 -11.50 13.85 22.48
N LEU A 186 -10.52 13.63 21.61
CA LEU A 186 -9.12 13.92 21.88
C LEU A 186 -8.66 15.24 21.25
N ASN A 187 -9.39 15.75 20.25
CA ASN A 187 -9.05 16.93 19.48
C ASN A 187 -7.63 16.89 18.87
N VAL A 188 -7.26 15.73 18.35
CA VAL A 188 -5.97 15.49 17.67
C VAL A 188 -6.22 14.97 16.25
N PRO A 189 -5.26 15.11 15.33
CA PRO A 189 -5.32 14.47 14.02
C PRO A 189 -5.41 12.95 14.15
N ILE A 190 -6.21 12.31 13.28
CA ILE A 190 -6.40 10.85 13.25
C ILE A 190 -6.09 10.32 11.86
N GLY A 191 -5.14 9.39 11.78
CA GLY A 191 -4.83 8.62 10.59
C GLY A 191 -5.46 7.23 10.65
N LEU A 192 -6.25 6.87 9.63
CA LEU A 192 -6.95 5.59 9.53
C LEU A 192 -6.42 4.81 8.32
N ILE A 193 -5.78 3.67 8.56
CA ILE A 193 -5.27 2.79 7.52
C ILE A 193 -6.18 1.58 7.43
N ASN A 194 -7.07 1.57 6.43
CA ASN A 194 -7.97 0.43 6.19
C ASN A 194 -7.22 -0.68 5.44
N ALA A 195 -7.00 -1.80 6.12
CA ALA A 195 -6.40 -3.04 5.60
C ALA A 195 -7.40 -4.18 5.78
N SER A 196 -8.51 -4.17 5.02
CA SER A 196 -9.59 -5.15 5.19
C SER A 196 -9.96 -5.86 3.89
N TRP A 197 -10.34 -7.12 4.00
CA TRP A 197 -10.76 -7.93 2.86
C TRP A 197 -11.92 -8.85 3.25
N GLY A 198 -13.13 -8.49 2.82
CA GLY A 198 -14.34 -9.28 3.11
C GLY A 198 -14.26 -10.70 2.53
N GLY A 199 -14.72 -11.68 3.30
CA GLY A 199 -14.73 -13.09 2.94
C GLY A 199 -13.41 -13.82 3.22
N THR A 200 -12.44 -13.19 3.88
CA THR A 200 -11.22 -13.87 4.34
C THR A 200 -11.42 -14.52 5.71
N CYS A 201 -10.73 -15.63 5.93
CA CYS A 201 -10.62 -16.29 7.24
C CYS A 201 -9.44 -15.70 8.03
N VAL A 202 -9.41 -15.93 9.34
CA VAL A 202 -8.38 -15.37 10.25
C VAL A 202 -6.98 -15.87 9.91
N GLU A 203 -6.85 -17.07 9.41
CA GLU A 203 -5.58 -17.70 9.04
C GLU A 203 -4.86 -16.92 7.93
N ALA A 204 -5.61 -16.27 7.02
CA ALA A 204 -5.02 -15.43 5.97
C ALA A 204 -4.36 -14.14 6.52
N TRP A 205 -4.62 -13.80 7.79
CA TRP A 205 -4.07 -12.64 8.50
C TRP A 205 -3.06 -13.03 9.59
N THR A 206 -2.83 -14.34 9.75
CA THR A 206 -1.94 -14.88 10.79
C THR A 206 -0.59 -15.22 10.16
N PRO A 207 0.54 -14.78 10.74
CA PRO A 207 1.86 -15.20 10.29
C PRO A 207 1.99 -16.71 10.27
N VAL A 208 2.68 -17.25 9.27
CA VAL A 208 2.81 -18.72 9.09
C VAL A 208 3.47 -19.38 10.29
N GLU A 209 4.45 -18.73 10.91
CA GLU A 209 5.14 -19.20 12.11
C GLU A 209 4.18 -19.37 13.31
N ALA A 210 3.21 -18.47 13.44
CA ALA A 210 2.19 -18.55 14.49
C ALA A 210 1.19 -19.69 14.22
N LEU A 211 0.83 -19.93 12.95
CA LEU A 211 0.02 -21.10 12.57
C LEU A 211 0.79 -22.40 12.81
N GLU A 212 2.07 -22.48 12.46
CA GLU A 212 2.91 -23.66 12.67
C GLU A 212 3.11 -24.01 14.16
N ALA A 213 2.96 -23.03 15.06
CA ALA A 213 3.04 -23.24 16.50
C ALA A 213 1.91 -24.10 17.07
N ILE A 214 0.78 -24.23 16.38
CA ILE A 214 -0.40 -25.00 16.83
C ILE A 214 -0.70 -26.19 15.91
N PRO A 215 -1.15 -27.35 16.44
CA PRO A 215 -1.41 -28.56 15.65
C PRO A 215 -2.40 -28.35 14.51
N SER A 216 -3.53 -27.70 14.76
CA SER A 216 -4.57 -27.40 13.75
C SER A 216 -4.06 -26.44 12.66
N GLY A 217 -3.17 -25.52 12.99
CA GLY A 217 -2.53 -24.62 12.02
C GLY A 217 -1.59 -25.37 11.08
N ARG A 218 -0.77 -26.29 11.61
CA ARG A 218 0.08 -27.16 10.78
C ARG A 218 -0.73 -28.01 9.81
N GLU A 219 -1.82 -28.63 10.29
CA GLU A 219 -2.71 -29.41 9.44
C GLU A 219 -3.31 -28.56 8.32
N LEU A 220 -3.75 -27.34 8.63
CA LEU A 220 -4.28 -26.40 7.64
C LEU A 220 -3.24 -26.02 6.58
N ILE A 221 -2.02 -25.69 7.00
CA ILE A 221 -0.92 -25.37 6.08
C ILE A 221 -0.66 -26.55 5.14
N GLU A 222 -0.61 -27.77 5.67
CA GLU A 222 -0.38 -28.98 4.87
C GLU A 222 -1.53 -29.24 3.87
N GLN A 223 -2.78 -28.98 4.26
CA GLN A 223 -3.92 -29.04 3.34
C GLN A 223 -3.79 -28.03 2.20
N TYR A 224 -3.35 -26.79 2.48
CA TYR A 224 -3.14 -25.78 1.46
C TYR A 224 -1.95 -26.10 0.54
N ARG A 225 -0.85 -26.67 1.08
CA ARG A 225 0.28 -27.16 0.26
C ARG A 225 -0.19 -28.21 -0.75
N ARG A 226 -0.90 -29.24 -0.28
CA ARG A 226 -1.45 -30.29 -1.17
C ARG A 226 -2.39 -29.72 -2.23
N LYS A 227 -3.24 -28.73 -1.89
CA LYS A 227 -4.09 -28.06 -2.87
C LYS A 227 -3.31 -27.26 -3.89
N ALA A 228 -2.22 -26.60 -3.47
CA ALA A 228 -1.35 -25.84 -4.37
C ALA A 228 -0.57 -26.77 -5.32
N GLU A 229 -0.07 -27.88 -4.83
CA GLU A 229 0.63 -28.91 -5.64
C GLU A 229 -0.30 -29.58 -6.67
N ALA A 230 -1.58 -29.78 -6.29
CA ALA A 230 -2.59 -30.36 -7.17
C ALA A 230 -3.25 -29.31 -8.10
N TYR A 231 -2.83 -28.04 -8.03
CA TYR A 231 -3.45 -26.98 -8.83
C TYR A 231 -2.94 -27.01 -10.26
N ASP A 232 -3.88 -27.26 -11.21
CA ASP A 232 -3.66 -27.20 -12.63
C ASP A 232 -4.18 -25.85 -13.17
N ALA A 233 -3.25 -24.97 -13.53
CA ALA A 233 -3.56 -23.62 -14.02
C ALA A 233 -4.33 -23.66 -15.36
N ASP A 234 -3.99 -24.56 -16.27
CA ASP A 234 -4.63 -24.66 -17.58
C ASP A 234 -6.05 -25.18 -17.46
N ALA A 235 -6.26 -26.21 -16.63
CA ALA A 235 -7.59 -26.72 -16.33
C ALA A 235 -8.47 -25.66 -15.63
N ALA A 236 -7.89 -24.88 -14.70
CA ALA A 236 -8.59 -23.80 -13.99
C ALA A 236 -8.97 -22.66 -14.96
N GLU A 237 -8.08 -22.27 -15.85
CA GLU A 237 -8.37 -21.25 -16.89
C GLU A 237 -9.45 -21.71 -17.85
N ALA A 238 -9.37 -22.94 -18.33
CA ALA A 238 -10.40 -23.54 -19.19
C ALA A 238 -11.77 -23.58 -18.49
N ALA A 239 -11.79 -23.95 -17.21
CA ALA A 239 -13.02 -23.95 -16.42
C ALA A 239 -13.56 -22.53 -16.21
N TYR A 240 -12.70 -21.53 -16.01
CA TYR A 240 -13.11 -20.12 -15.91
C TYR A 240 -13.70 -19.62 -17.23
N LYS A 241 -13.08 -19.89 -18.39
CA LYS A 241 -13.59 -19.53 -19.72
C LYS A 241 -14.99 -20.09 -19.95
N ARG A 242 -15.23 -21.37 -19.67
CA ARG A 242 -16.56 -21.98 -19.75
C ARG A 242 -17.60 -21.30 -18.85
N ARG A 243 -17.23 -20.95 -17.61
CA ARG A 243 -18.12 -20.20 -16.69
C ARG A 243 -18.42 -18.80 -17.20
N LEU A 244 -17.45 -18.12 -17.80
CA LEU A 244 -17.60 -16.79 -18.36
C LEU A 244 -18.57 -16.80 -19.53
N GLU A 245 -18.43 -17.72 -20.48
CA GLU A 245 -19.36 -17.90 -21.61
C GLU A 245 -20.80 -18.18 -21.14
N GLY A 246 -20.95 -19.05 -20.15
CA GLY A 246 -22.25 -19.34 -19.56
C GLY A 246 -22.85 -18.13 -18.82
N TRP A 247 -22.01 -17.32 -18.19
CA TRP A 247 -22.44 -16.07 -17.56
C TRP A 247 -22.87 -15.03 -18.60
N GLU A 248 -22.14 -14.87 -19.71
CA GLU A 248 -22.50 -13.95 -20.79
C GLU A 248 -23.84 -14.27 -21.41
N LYS A 249 -24.11 -15.56 -21.67
CA LYS A 249 -25.43 -16.03 -22.14
C LYS A 249 -26.56 -15.66 -21.17
N ARG A 250 -26.36 -15.93 -19.85
CA ARG A 250 -27.35 -15.58 -18.82
C ARG A 250 -27.50 -14.07 -18.64
N ARG A 251 -26.41 -13.30 -18.77
CA ARG A 251 -26.46 -11.83 -18.70
C ARG A 251 -27.28 -11.25 -19.85
N LYS A 252 -27.09 -11.77 -21.06
CA LYS A 252 -27.86 -11.36 -22.24
C LYS A 252 -29.34 -11.66 -22.07
N ALA A 253 -29.69 -12.88 -21.71
CA ALA A 253 -31.09 -13.29 -21.45
C ALA A 253 -31.76 -12.48 -20.33
N ALA A 254 -31.03 -12.16 -19.24
CA ALA A 254 -31.55 -11.31 -18.17
C ALA A 254 -31.83 -9.89 -18.65
N LYS A 255 -30.94 -9.32 -19.49
CA LYS A 255 -31.15 -7.99 -20.08
C LYS A 255 -32.38 -7.96 -21.00
N GLU A 256 -32.55 -8.96 -21.86
CA GLU A 256 -33.72 -9.10 -22.75
C GLU A 256 -35.02 -9.26 -21.96
N ALA A 257 -34.96 -9.93 -20.81
CA ALA A 257 -36.12 -10.13 -19.92
C ALA A 257 -36.36 -8.97 -18.93
N GLY A 258 -35.61 -7.86 -19.01
CA GLY A 258 -35.72 -6.73 -18.06
C GLY A 258 -35.31 -7.07 -16.63
N LYS A 259 -34.57 -8.19 -16.42
CA LYS A 259 -34.13 -8.65 -15.09
C LYS A 259 -32.71 -8.19 -14.75
N ARG A 260 -32.42 -8.14 -13.45
CA ARG A 260 -31.05 -7.85 -12.97
C ARG A 260 -30.08 -8.92 -13.49
N PRO A 261 -28.95 -8.51 -14.12
CA PRO A 261 -27.95 -9.46 -14.61
C PRO A 261 -27.31 -10.24 -13.47
N PRO A 262 -26.95 -11.53 -13.69
CA PRO A 262 -26.27 -12.34 -12.70
C PRO A 262 -24.87 -11.79 -12.43
N ARG A 263 -24.33 -12.10 -11.23
CA ARG A 263 -22.97 -11.73 -10.84
C ARG A 263 -21.95 -12.43 -11.74
N LYS A 264 -20.92 -11.71 -12.16
CA LYS A 264 -19.79 -12.27 -12.91
C LYS A 264 -19.07 -13.34 -12.11
N PRO A 265 -18.65 -14.49 -12.72
CA PRO A 265 -17.90 -15.55 -12.05
C PRO A 265 -16.52 -15.11 -11.57
#